data_82ff273a7c98b27afb6a8f9ed2c8a234
#
_entry.id   82ff273a7c98b27afb6a8f9ed2c8a234
#
_cell.length_a   1.000
_cell.length_b   1.000
_cell.length_c   1.000
_cell.angle_alpha   90.00
_cell.angle_beta   90.00
_cell.angle_gamma   90.00
#
_symmetry.space_group_name_H-M   'P 1'
#
loop_
_entity.id
_entity.type
_entity.pdbx_description
1 polymer ?
#
loop_
_entity_poly.entity_id
_entity_poly.type
_entity_poly.pdbx_seq_one_letter_code
_entity_poly.pdbx_strand_id
1 'polypeptide(L)'
;MRLCRFFLRGAAVAAWACLVGPAAAQTPGRLILVDAPGISGDIVAVSPIGVEIDVRGEAKKVPIESIREVTFAGEPQSLRAARVAVNRGQPAQALEDIAKIEPGEMDGVDQLIADELEFVKAAAVGGQAASSGENIAAGLKAVQGYVGKHPQTHHLFAMQELLARLLSRSGKFDEAAAALAPLDRGPPAYRVRAAAARAGLFYDQKKYDDAAREYAAAAQATTDPKDTASAAQKRAAELGVARCRSRLGKPDEAVAIVDRVLAASGADDTEVLGAAYNALGDAMRAAGKDQDAIIAYLTVDLVHNKAPENRAEALFNLVELWDKGKSPQRAEEARQQLLQAYPDTVWARKLAAPKGS
;
A
#
# COMPACT_ATOMS: atom_id res chain seq x y z
N MET A 1 -21.43 -78.38 -32.27
CA MET A 1 -21.34 -77.24 -33.13
C MET A 1 -21.46 -75.98 -32.29
N ARG A 2 -20.33 -75.36 -31.94
CA ARG A 2 -20.32 -74.07 -31.24
C ARG A 2 -19.13 -73.24 -31.87
N LEU A 3 -19.48 -72.14 -32.55
CA LEU A 3 -18.53 -71.21 -33.15
C LEU A 3 -17.90 -70.35 -32.06
N CYS A 4 -16.56 -70.36 -31.98
CA CYS A 4 -15.78 -69.38 -31.24
C CYS A 4 -15.56 -68.15 -32.12
N ARG A 5 -16.07 -66.97 -31.65
CA ARG A 5 -15.72 -65.67 -32.21
C ARG A 5 -14.54 -65.11 -31.44
N PHE A 6 -13.39 -64.95 -32.14
CA PHE A 6 -12.22 -64.18 -31.67
C PHE A 6 -12.52 -62.68 -31.81
N PHE A 7 -12.50 -61.96 -30.71
CA PHE A 7 -12.46 -60.48 -30.71
C PHE A 7 -11.00 -60.01 -30.62
N LEU A 8 -10.48 -59.42 -31.70
CA LEU A 8 -9.28 -58.63 -31.66
C LEU A 8 -9.57 -57.30 -30.94
N ARG A 9 -8.93 -57.07 -29.79
CA ARG A 9 -8.89 -55.77 -29.14
C ARG A 9 -7.67 -54.99 -29.70
N GLY A 10 -7.89 -54.02 -30.56
CA GLY A 10 -6.92 -53.03 -30.97
C GLY A 10 -6.67 -52.06 -29.82
N ALA A 11 -5.43 -52.05 -29.31
CA ALA A 11 -4.95 -51.02 -28.37
C ALA A 11 -4.63 -49.73 -29.16
N ALA A 12 -5.46 -48.73 -29.02
CA ALA A 12 -5.14 -47.37 -29.49
C ALA A 12 -4.15 -46.73 -28.51
N VAL A 13 -2.87 -46.64 -28.94
CA VAL A 13 -1.85 -45.85 -28.25
C VAL A 13 -2.16 -44.37 -28.55
N ALA A 14 -2.78 -43.67 -27.59
CA ALA A 14 -2.91 -42.22 -27.67
C ALA A 14 -1.52 -41.59 -27.39
N ALA A 15 -0.87 -41.11 -28.44
CA ALA A 15 0.32 -40.26 -28.31
C ALA A 15 -0.11 -38.93 -27.69
N TRP A 16 0.23 -38.72 -26.43
CA TRP A 16 0.18 -37.41 -25.79
C TRP A 16 1.31 -36.55 -26.40
N ALA A 17 0.97 -35.71 -27.37
CA ALA A 17 1.84 -34.62 -27.76
C ALA A 17 1.95 -33.66 -26.57
N CYS A 18 3.07 -33.67 -25.88
CA CYS A 18 3.46 -32.59 -24.99
C CYS A 18 3.55 -31.32 -25.84
N LEU A 19 2.52 -30.48 -25.79
CA LEU A 19 2.63 -29.10 -26.22
C LEU A 19 3.65 -28.44 -25.29
N VAL A 20 4.90 -28.41 -25.69
CA VAL A 20 5.91 -27.51 -25.13
C VAL A 20 5.42 -26.12 -25.53
N GLY A 21 4.70 -25.44 -24.65
CA GLY A 21 4.43 -24.02 -24.77
C GLY A 21 5.77 -23.27 -24.89
N PRO A 22 5.80 -22.07 -25.48
CA PRO A 22 7.02 -21.27 -25.53
C PRO A 22 7.59 -21.20 -24.11
N ALA A 23 8.89 -21.50 -23.97
CA ALA A 23 9.58 -21.36 -22.68
C ALA A 23 9.28 -19.94 -22.17
N ALA A 24 8.59 -19.85 -21.04
CA ALA A 24 8.37 -18.56 -20.39
C ALA A 24 9.76 -17.96 -20.15
N ALA A 25 9.97 -16.72 -20.56
CA ALA A 25 11.22 -16.02 -20.32
C ALA A 25 11.46 -16.05 -18.80
N GLN A 26 12.58 -16.66 -18.40
CA GLN A 26 12.98 -16.75 -17.00
C GLN A 26 13.87 -15.56 -16.70
N THR A 27 13.39 -14.65 -15.87
CA THR A 27 14.16 -13.46 -15.47
C THR A 27 14.81 -13.73 -14.11
N PRO A 28 16.15 -13.82 -14.04
CA PRO A 28 16.81 -13.97 -12.74
C PRO A 28 16.48 -12.81 -11.82
N GLY A 29 16.11 -13.13 -10.58
CA GLY A 29 15.67 -12.10 -9.64
C GLY A 29 15.65 -12.57 -8.19
N ARG A 30 15.13 -11.71 -7.34
CA ARG A 30 15.00 -11.98 -5.91
C ARG A 30 13.71 -11.40 -5.36
N LEU A 31 13.01 -12.20 -4.58
CA LEU A 31 11.88 -11.77 -3.76
C LEU A 31 12.40 -11.38 -2.37
N ILE A 32 12.15 -10.16 -1.97
CA ILE A 32 12.38 -9.68 -0.59
C ILE A 32 11.06 -9.88 0.15
N LEU A 33 11.08 -10.72 1.17
CA LEU A 33 9.88 -11.07 1.94
C LEU A 33 9.67 -10.15 3.14
N VAL A 34 8.45 -10.12 3.65
CA VAL A 34 8.07 -9.27 4.79
C VAL A 34 8.72 -9.79 6.08
N ASP A 35 8.51 -11.07 6.40
CA ASP A 35 8.91 -11.66 7.70
C ASP A 35 9.77 -12.92 7.53
N ALA A 36 10.45 -13.07 6.38
CA ALA A 36 11.27 -14.24 6.09
C ALA A 36 12.51 -13.85 5.27
N PRO A 37 13.54 -14.72 5.21
CA PRO A 37 14.67 -14.55 4.31
C PRO A 37 14.21 -14.48 2.85
N GLY A 38 14.83 -13.58 2.07
CA GLY A 38 14.52 -13.44 0.65
C GLY A 38 14.85 -14.69 -0.17
N ILE A 39 14.12 -14.89 -1.27
CA ILE A 39 14.25 -16.02 -2.18
C ILE A 39 14.88 -15.53 -3.48
N SER A 40 15.98 -16.15 -3.92
CA SER A 40 16.62 -15.88 -5.21
C SER A 40 16.40 -17.05 -6.17
N GLY A 41 16.16 -16.75 -7.43
CA GLY A 41 15.89 -17.73 -8.48
C GLY A 41 15.45 -17.03 -9.78
N ASP A 42 14.86 -17.78 -10.69
CA ASP A 42 14.32 -17.24 -11.93
C ASP A 42 12.83 -16.97 -11.78
N ILE A 43 12.42 -15.72 -11.98
CA ILE A 43 11.01 -15.32 -11.92
C ILE A 43 10.34 -15.85 -13.19
N VAL A 44 9.40 -16.76 -13.00
CA VAL A 44 8.69 -17.47 -14.09
C VAL A 44 7.40 -16.75 -14.45
N ALA A 45 6.67 -16.27 -13.43
CA ALA A 45 5.41 -15.57 -13.64
C ALA A 45 5.10 -14.59 -12.49
N VAL A 46 4.43 -13.52 -12.85
CA VAL A 46 3.87 -12.55 -11.91
C VAL A 46 2.35 -12.50 -12.08
N SER A 47 1.64 -12.29 -10.97
CA SER A 47 0.18 -12.14 -10.97
C SER A 47 -0.26 -11.24 -9.82
N PRO A 48 -1.49 -10.73 -9.81
CA PRO A 48 -1.99 -9.91 -8.71
C PRO A 48 -1.95 -10.60 -7.35
N ILE A 49 -2.00 -11.93 -7.32
CA ILE A 49 -2.05 -12.72 -6.07
C ILE A 49 -0.71 -13.35 -5.68
N GLY A 50 0.35 -13.17 -6.47
CA GLY A 50 1.66 -13.70 -6.13
C GLY A 50 2.64 -13.79 -7.28
N VAL A 51 3.85 -14.23 -6.96
CA VAL A 51 4.95 -14.43 -7.90
C VAL A 51 5.37 -15.90 -7.88
N GLU A 52 5.58 -16.47 -9.06
CA GLU A 52 6.16 -17.80 -9.22
C GLU A 52 7.65 -17.67 -9.55
N ILE A 53 8.49 -18.31 -8.74
CA ILE A 53 9.96 -18.28 -8.85
C ILE A 53 10.50 -19.70 -8.90
N ASP A 54 11.36 -19.98 -9.88
CA ASP A 54 12.11 -21.24 -9.95
C ASP A 54 13.37 -21.14 -9.09
N VAL A 55 13.52 -22.06 -8.16
CA VAL A 55 14.70 -22.17 -7.31
C VAL A 55 15.35 -23.52 -7.58
N ARG A 56 16.37 -23.54 -8.45
CA ARG A 56 17.14 -24.74 -8.81
C ARG A 56 16.28 -25.85 -9.45
N GLY A 57 15.33 -25.48 -10.32
CA GLY A 57 14.42 -26.42 -10.99
C GLY A 57 13.14 -26.75 -10.19
N GLU A 58 12.93 -26.10 -9.06
CA GLU A 58 11.69 -26.23 -8.25
C GLU A 58 10.92 -24.92 -8.29
N ALA A 59 9.74 -24.94 -8.92
CA ALA A 59 8.84 -23.78 -8.98
C ALA A 59 8.13 -23.55 -7.63
N LYS A 60 8.25 -22.33 -7.10
CA LYS A 60 7.61 -21.90 -5.84
C LYS A 60 6.67 -20.74 -6.10
N LYS A 61 5.43 -20.87 -5.61
CA LYS A 61 4.46 -19.76 -5.62
C LYS A 61 4.52 -19.03 -4.29
N VAL A 62 4.86 -17.74 -4.35
CA VAL A 62 4.97 -16.86 -3.18
C VAL A 62 3.78 -15.89 -3.21
N PRO A 63 2.91 -15.91 -2.19
CA PRO A 63 1.75 -15.02 -2.10
C PRO A 63 2.17 -13.55 -2.04
N ILE A 64 1.40 -12.68 -2.68
CA ILE A 64 1.73 -11.25 -2.80
C ILE A 64 1.83 -10.54 -1.44
N GLU A 65 1.02 -10.93 -0.46
CA GLU A 65 1.04 -10.38 0.90
C GLU A 65 2.32 -10.70 1.67
N SER A 66 3.07 -11.72 1.23
CA SER A 66 4.38 -12.09 1.80
C SER A 66 5.54 -11.39 1.12
N ILE A 67 5.32 -10.68 0.00
CA ILE A 67 6.36 -10.05 -0.79
C ILE A 67 6.41 -8.55 -0.46
N ARG A 68 7.58 -8.09 -0.02
CA ARG A 68 7.85 -6.65 0.17
C ARG A 68 8.32 -6.00 -1.12
N GLU A 69 9.19 -6.69 -1.88
CA GLU A 69 9.81 -6.16 -3.09
C GLU A 69 10.24 -7.29 -4.01
N VAL A 70 10.13 -7.07 -5.31
CA VAL A 70 10.71 -7.90 -6.37
C VAL A 70 11.87 -7.14 -6.98
N THR A 71 13.05 -7.78 -7.09
CA THR A 71 14.23 -7.20 -7.74
C THR A 71 14.69 -8.11 -8.88
N PHE A 72 15.20 -7.52 -9.94
CA PHE A 72 15.61 -8.25 -11.15
C PHE A 72 17.13 -8.14 -11.37
N ALA A 73 17.76 -9.23 -11.80
CA ALA A 73 19.16 -9.17 -12.22
C ALA A 73 19.26 -8.39 -13.54
N GLY A 74 20.26 -7.53 -13.65
CA GLY A 74 20.45 -6.70 -14.85
C GLY A 74 19.56 -5.45 -14.91
N GLU A 75 18.73 -5.18 -13.92
CA GLU A 75 18.01 -3.90 -13.85
C GLU A 75 18.98 -2.73 -13.62
N PRO A 76 18.74 -1.56 -14.24
CA PRO A 76 19.52 -0.34 -13.97
C PRO A 76 19.49 0.03 -12.49
N GLN A 77 20.64 0.51 -11.97
CA GLN A 77 20.72 0.94 -10.57
C GLN A 77 19.74 2.09 -10.27
N SER A 78 19.57 2.99 -11.23
CA SER A 78 18.61 4.11 -11.13
C SER A 78 17.17 3.63 -11.05
N LEU A 79 16.79 2.55 -11.76
CA LEU A 79 15.45 1.94 -11.63
C LEU A 79 15.23 1.37 -10.23
N ARG A 80 16.23 0.67 -9.69
CA ARG A 80 16.18 0.16 -8.31
C ARG A 80 16.04 1.28 -7.29
N ALA A 81 16.81 2.37 -7.43
CA ALA A 81 16.72 3.53 -6.56
C ALA A 81 15.33 4.17 -6.64
N ALA A 82 14.79 4.35 -7.83
CA ALA A 82 13.46 4.90 -8.06
C ALA A 82 12.35 4.05 -7.42
N ARG A 83 12.43 2.70 -7.53
CA ARG A 83 11.50 1.80 -6.86
C ARG A 83 11.55 1.92 -5.34
N VAL A 84 12.76 1.99 -4.77
CA VAL A 84 12.94 2.24 -3.33
C VAL A 84 12.33 3.58 -2.92
N ALA A 85 12.47 4.63 -3.72
CA ALA A 85 11.87 5.94 -3.47
C ALA A 85 10.33 5.87 -3.51
N VAL A 86 9.74 5.16 -4.51
CA VAL A 86 8.27 4.90 -4.54
C VAL A 86 7.81 4.20 -3.27
N ASN A 87 8.50 3.13 -2.86
CA ASN A 87 8.14 2.36 -1.66
C ASN A 87 8.27 3.17 -0.35
N ARG A 88 9.09 4.23 -0.35
CA ARG A 88 9.24 5.17 0.76
C ARG A 88 8.26 6.35 0.72
N GLY A 89 7.37 6.41 -0.28
CA GLY A 89 6.48 7.55 -0.46
C GLY A 89 7.19 8.84 -0.89
N GLN A 90 8.30 8.72 -1.63
CA GLN A 90 9.12 9.82 -2.15
C GLN A 90 9.00 9.92 -3.69
N PRO A 91 7.83 10.27 -4.22
CA PRO A 91 7.57 10.22 -5.66
C PRO A 91 8.44 11.21 -6.46
N ALA A 92 8.77 12.38 -5.92
CA ALA A 92 9.65 13.33 -6.59
C ALA A 92 11.05 12.74 -6.77
N GLN A 93 11.62 12.14 -5.74
CA GLN A 93 12.90 11.45 -5.80
C GLN A 93 12.88 10.30 -6.82
N ALA A 94 11.77 9.54 -6.86
CA ALA A 94 11.61 8.47 -7.84
C ALA A 94 11.67 9.00 -9.28
N LEU A 95 11.04 10.13 -9.58
CA LEU A 95 11.09 10.76 -10.90
C LEU A 95 12.51 11.25 -11.25
N GLU A 96 13.24 11.81 -10.29
CA GLU A 96 14.65 12.21 -10.47
C GLU A 96 15.54 10.99 -10.76
N ASP A 97 15.34 9.88 -10.06
CA ASP A 97 16.12 8.67 -10.27
C ASP A 97 15.79 8.01 -11.61
N ILE A 98 14.52 8.02 -12.04
CA ILE A 98 14.11 7.57 -13.38
C ILE A 98 14.80 8.42 -14.48
N ALA A 99 14.90 9.73 -14.28
CA ALA A 99 15.53 10.62 -15.25
C ALA A 99 17.04 10.37 -15.44
N LYS A 100 17.69 9.64 -14.53
CA LYS A 100 19.10 9.24 -14.61
C LYS A 100 19.31 7.96 -15.43
N ILE A 101 18.24 7.25 -15.82
CA ILE A 101 18.34 6.05 -16.63
C ILE A 101 18.77 6.46 -18.05
N GLU A 102 19.97 6.04 -18.46
CA GLU A 102 20.46 6.26 -19.81
C GLU A 102 19.67 5.43 -20.83
N PRO A 103 19.38 5.96 -22.03
CA PRO A 103 18.59 5.25 -23.03
C PRO A 103 19.09 3.83 -23.34
N GLY A 104 20.42 3.61 -23.39
CA GLY A 104 21.03 2.32 -23.66
C GLY A 104 20.95 1.33 -22.51
N GLU A 105 20.69 1.76 -21.27
CA GLU A 105 20.57 0.85 -20.12
C GLU A 105 19.30 -0.02 -20.17
N MET A 106 18.33 0.37 -20.99
CA MET A 106 17.07 -0.36 -21.18
C MET A 106 17.07 -1.19 -22.50
N ASP A 107 18.17 -1.16 -23.27
CA ASP A 107 18.26 -1.91 -24.51
C ASP A 107 18.47 -3.41 -24.23
N GLY A 108 17.56 -4.24 -24.71
CA GLY A 108 17.65 -5.69 -24.54
C GLY A 108 17.37 -6.22 -23.14
N VAL A 109 16.85 -5.38 -22.22
CA VAL A 109 16.38 -5.87 -20.91
C VAL A 109 15.16 -6.78 -21.05
N ASP A 110 15.00 -7.67 -20.08
CA ASP A 110 13.82 -8.53 -20.00
C ASP A 110 12.52 -7.70 -19.88
N GLN A 111 11.43 -8.26 -20.42
CA GLN A 111 10.12 -7.61 -20.41
C GLN A 111 9.65 -7.25 -18.98
N LEU A 112 9.94 -8.10 -17.97
CA LEU A 112 9.57 -7.80 -16.58
C LEU A 112 10.29 -6.56 -16.05
N ILE A 113 11.53 -6.30 -16.49
CA ILE A 113 12.28 -5.07 -16.12
C ILE A 113 11.66 -3.85 -16.82
N ALA A 114 11.28 -4.00 -18.08
CA ALA A 114 10.58 -2.92 -18.80
C ALA A 114 9.22 -2.58 -18.17
N ASP A 115 8.44 -3.61 -17.80
CA ASP A 115 7.15 -3.45 -17.12
C ASP A 115 7.33 -2.81 -15.73
N GLU A 116 8.41 -3.14 -15.03
CA GLU A 116 8.76 -2.53 -13.74
C GLU A 116 9.07 -1.03 -13.88
N LEU A 117 9.79 -0.61 -14.92
CA LEU A 117 10.02 0.80 -15.19
C LEU A 117 8.71 1.54 -15.47
N GLU A 118 7.78 0.94 -16.20
CA GLU A 118 6.44 1.52 -16.42
C GLU A 118 5.66 1.65 -15.12
N PHE A 119 5.73 0.62 -14.24
CA PHE A 119 5.13 0.69 -12.90
C PHE A 119 5.70 1.86 -12.09
N VAL A 120 7.03 1.92 -11.95
CA VAL A 120 7.68 2.95 -11.12
C VAL A 120 7.35 4.35 -11.63
N LYS A 121 7.33 4.57 -12.96
CA LYS A 121 6.89 5.83 -13.58
C LYS A 121 5.45 6.19 -13.23
N ALA A 122 4.53 5.25 -13.42
CA ALA A 122 3.10 5.50 -13.17
C ALA A 122 2.83 5.71 -11.67
N ALA A 123 3.50 4.93 -10.79
CA ALA A 123 3.40 5.06 -9.35
C ALA A 123 3.97 6.39 -8.84
N ALA A 124 5.10 6.86 -9.39
CA ALA A 124 5.70 8.12 -9.03
C ALA A 124 4.83 9.32 -9.47
N VAL A 125 4.38 9.35 -10.73
CA VAL A 125 3.49 10.42 -11.24
C VAL A 125 2.17 10.43 -10.49
N GLY A 126 1.54 9.27 -10.29
CA GLY A 126 0.29 9.12 -9.54
C GLY A 126 0.46 9.47 -8.06
N GLY A 127 1.55 9.01 -7.44
CA GLY A 127 1.89 9.29 -6.05
C GLY A 127 2.11 10.78 -5.79
N GLN A 128 2.84 11.46 -6.66
CA GLN A 128 3.04 12.90 -6.58
C GLN A 128 1.72 13.66 -6.71
N ALA A 129 0.90 13.31 -7.70
CA ALA A 129 -0.42 13.93 -7.87
C ALA A 129 -1.34 13.66 -6.67
N ALA A 130 -1.33 12.42 -6.14
CA ALA A 130 -2.12 12.07 -4.96
C ALA A 130 -1.64 12.79 -3.70
N SER A 131 -0.37 13.04 -3.53
CA SER A 131 0.18 13.80 -2.40
C SER A 131 -0.07 15.29 -2.55
N SER A 132 0.20 15.87 -3.72
CA SER A 132 0.10 17.32 -3.97
C SER A 132 -1.33 17.83 -4.11
N GLY A 133 -2.22 17.02 -4.64
CA GLY A 133 -3.47 17.52 -5.17
C GLY A 133 -3.35 18.27 -6.51
N GLU A 134 -2.11 18.41 -7.01
CA GLU A 134 -1.83 19.04 -8.31
C GLU A 134 -1.72 17.97 -9.40
N ASN A 135 -1.99 18.37 -10.64
CA ASN A 135 -1.86 17.48 -11.80
C ASN A 135 -2.60 16.14 -11.66
N ILE A 136 -3.71 16.12 -10.93
CA ILE A 136 -4.50 14.90 -10.71
C ILE A 136 -4.87 14.22 -12.03
N ALA A 137 -5.18 14.98 -13.08
CA ALA A 137 -5.49 14.42 -14.38
C ALA A 137 -4.31 13.63 -15.00
N ALA A 138 -3.08 14.14 -14.85
CA ALA A 138 -1.88 13.44 -15.30
C ALA A 138 -1.64 12.16 -14.48
N GLY A 139 -1.80 12.23 -13.15
CA GLY A 139 -1.74 11.08 -12.26
C GLY A 139 -2.75 10.00 -12.63
N LEU A 140 -4.02 10.38 -12.84
CA LEU A 140 -5.07 9.46 -13.29
C LEU A 140 -4.72 8.80 -14.61
N LYS A 141 -4.27 9.58 -15.61
CA LYS A 141 -3.87 9.04 -16.92
C LYS A 141 -2.73 8.03 -16.80
N ALA A 142 -1.71 8.33 -16.01
CA ALA A 142 -0.56 7.44 -15.82
C ALA A 142 -0.97 6.12 -15.15
N VAL A 143 -1.73 6.21 -14.05
CA VAL A 143 -2.14 5.02 -13.28
C VAL A 143 -3.14 4.17 -14.06
N GLN A 144 -4.16 4.78 -14.68
CA GLN A 144 -5.12 4.06 -15.53
C GLN A 144 -4.45 3.41 -16.73
N GLY A 145 -3.50 4.11 -17.39
CA GLY A 145 -2.73 3.57 -18.51
C GLY A 145 -1.94 2.32 -18.10
N TYR A 146 -1.26 2.37 -16.96
CA TYR A 146 -0.53 1.21 -16.45
C TYR A 146 -1.46 0.03 -16.11
N VAL A 147 -2.51 0.26 -15.34
CA VAL A 147 -3.46 -0.80 -14.95
C VAL A 147 -4.12 -1.44 -16.18
N GLY A 148 -4.48 -0.64 -17.19
CA GLY A 148 -5.06 -1.14 -18.42
C GLY A 148 -4.10 -1.98 -19.27
N LYS A 149 -2.81 -1.62 -19.29
CA LYS A 149 -1.77 -2.34 -20.02
C LYS A 149 -1.29 -3.61 -19.30
N HIS A 150 -1.25 -3.59 -17.95
CA HIS A 150 -0.68 -4.65 -17.13
C HIS A 150 -1.70 -5.26 -16.13
N PRO A 151 -2.81 -5.86 -16.60
CA PRO A 151 -3.86 -6.37 -15.71
C PRO A 151 -3.44 -7.59 -14.87
N GLN A 152 -2.32 -8.23 -15.21
CA GLN A 152 -1.76 -9.38 -14.50
C GLN A 152 -0.51 -9.05 -13.68
N THR A 153 -0.22 -7.78 -13.47
CA THR A 153 0.94 -7.36 -12.67
C THR A 153 0.77 -7.68 -11.18
N HIS A 154 1.86 -7.98 -10.50
CA HIS A 154 1.89 -8.10 -9.04
C HIS A 154 1.69 -6.76 -8.32
N HIS A 155 1.78 -5.64 -9.04
CA HIS A 155 1.50 -4.30 -8.54
C HIS A 155 0.02 -3.88 -8.64
N LEU A 156 -0.86 -4.75 -9.21
CA LEU A 156 -2.24 -4.38 -9.53
C LEU A 156 -2.98 -3.76 -8.34
N PHE A 157 -2.93 -4.40 -7.18
CA PHE A 157 -3.68 -3.94 -6.01
C PHE A 157 -3.19 -2.59 -5.51
N ALA A 158 -1.86 -2.38 -5.45
CA ALA A 158 -1.28 -1.09 -5.07
C ALA A 158 -1.68 0.04 -6.04
N MET A 159 -1.68 -0.26 -7.34
CA MET A 159 -2.08 0.71 -8.36
C MET A 159 -3.58 1.00 -8.35
N GLN A 160 -4.43 0.03 -8.04
CA GLN A 160 -5.87 0.25 -7.87
C GLN A 160 -6.19 1.12 -6.65
N GLU A 161 -5.46 0.95 -5.55
CA GLU A 161 -5.59 1.83 -4.40
C GLU A 161 -5.11 3.26 -4.68
N LEU A 162 -4.01 3.41 -5.43
CA LEU A 162 -3.54 4.72 -5.87
C LEU A 162 -4.57 5.38 -6.80
N LEU A 163 -5.16 4.61 -7.72
CA LEU A 163 -6.24 5.07 -8.59
C LEU A 163 -7.45 5.55 -7.78
N ALA A 164 -7.89 4.75 -6.81
CA ALA A 164 -9.01 5.12 -5.93
C ALA A 164 -8.73 6.41 -5.16
N ARG A 165 -7.50 6.60 -4.67
CA ARG A 165 -7.06 7.82 -3.97
C ARG A 165 -7.12 9.04 -4.89
N LEU A 166 -6.63 8.92 -6.12
CA LEU A 166 -6.67 10.00 -7.11
C LEU A 166 -8.12 10.37 -7.50
N LEU A 167 -8.99 9.38 -7.67
CA LEU A 167 -10.40 9.57 -7.97
C LEU A 167 -11.14 10.24 -6.79
N SER A 168 -10.87 9.81 -5.56
CA SER A 168 -11.41 10.45 -4.35
C SER A 168 -11.03 11.93 -4.28
N ARG A 169 -9.75 12.27 -4.56
CA ARG A 169 -9.29 13.67 -4.62
C ARG A 169 -9.94 14.50 -5.71
N SER A 170 -10.41 13.85 -6.77
CA SER A 170 -11.20 14.48 -7.84
C SER A 170 -12.69 14.59 -7.51
N GLY A 171 -13.12 14.15 -6.32
CA GLY A 171 -14.53 14.09 -5.93
C GLY A 171 -15.33 12.96 -6.61
N LYS A 172 -14.65 12.04 -7.31
CA LYS A 172 -15.26 10.93 -8.06
C LYS A 172 -15.36 9.68 -7.18
N PHE A 173 -16.15 9.77 -6.12
CA PHE A 173 -16.19 8.74 -5.06
C PHE A 173 -16.73 7.39 -5.54
N ASP A 174 -17.70 7.37 -6.46
CA ASP A 174 -18.25 6.12 -7.01
C ASP A 174 -17.21 5.40 -7.89
N GLU A 175 -16.49 6.16 -8.73
CA GLU A 175 -15.39 5.63 -9.55
C GLU A 175 -14.26 5.13 -8.63
N ALA A 176 -13.96 5.85 -7.53
CA ALA A 176 -12.97 5.43 -6.54
C ALA A 176 -13.35 4.10 -5.88
N ALA A 177 -14.61 3.94 -5.48
CA ALA A 177 -15.10 2.68 -4.92
C ALA A 177 -15.02 1.53 -5.94
N ALA A 178 -15.35 1.79 -7.22
CA ALA A 178 -15.25 0.81 -8.30
C ALA A 178 -13.79 0.40 -8.56
N ALA A 179 -12.83 1.32 -8.47
CA ALA A 179 -11.40 1.03 -8.63
C ALA A 179 -10.87 0.03 -7.60
N LEU A 180 -11.50 -0.08 -6.43
CA LEU A 180 -11.13 -1.03 -5.37
C LEU A 180 -11.70 -2.45 -5.58
N ALA A 181 -12.62 -2.65 -6.55
CA ALA A 181 -13.27 -3.95 -6.76
C ALA A 181 -12.31 -5.12 -7.09
N PRO A 182 -11.18 -4.94 -7.81
CA PRO A 182 -10.23 -6.02 -8.04
C PRO A 182 -9.64 -6.62 -6.74
N LEU A 183 -9.49 -5.82 -5.68
CA LEU A 183 -8.95 -6.27 -4.39
C LEU A 183 -9.89 -7.25 -3.68
N ASP A 184 -11.20 -7.24 -3.99
CA ASP A 184 -12.18 -8.19 -3.42
C ASP A 184 -11.91 -9.64 -3.85
N ARG A 185 -11.17 -9.83 -4.96
CA ARG A 185 -10.73 -11.13 -5.47
C ARG A 185 -9.34 -11.52 -4.96
N GLY A 186 -8.69 -10.63 -4.23
CA GLY A 186 -7.37 -10.84 -3.65
C GLY A 186 -7.38 -11.71 -2.39
N PRO A 187 -6.18 -11.94 -1.81
CA PRO A 187 -6.04 -12.57 -0.51
C PRO A 187 -6.87 -11.88 0.58
N PRO A 188 -7.17 -12.56 1.70
CA PRO A 188 -8.01 -11.99 2.76
C PRO A 188 -7.57 -10.62 3.25
N ALA A 189 -6.28 -10.37 3.42
CA ALA A 189 -5.73 -9.08 3.83
C ALA A 189 -6.11 -7.95 2.86
N TYR A 190 -6.07 -8.20 1.55
CA TYR A 190 -6.44 -7.20 0.54
C TYR A 190 -7.94 -6.92 0.52
N ARG A 191 -8.78 -7.93 0.80
CA ARG A 191 -10.24 -7.73 0.92
C ARG A 191 -10.58 -6.83 2.11
N VAL A 192 -9.95 -7.06 3.26
CA VAL A 192 -10.11 -6.20 4.44
C VAL A 192 -9.63 -4.78 4.12
N ARG A 193 -8.48 -4.65 3.44
CA ARG A 193 -7.90 -3.37 3.03
C ARG A 193 -8.81 -2.62 2.05
N ALA A 194 -9.43 -3.31 1.08
CA ALA A 194 -10.39 -2.70 0.17
C ALA A 194 -11.63 -2.18 0.89
N ALA A 195 -12.18 -2.97 1.85
CA ALA A 195 -13.30 -2.54 2.65
C ALA A 195 -12.97 -1.30 3.50
N ALA A 196 -11.79 -1.28 4.14
CA ALA A 196 -11.31 -0.14 4.89
C ALA A 196 -11.07 1.09 3.97
N ALA A 197 -10.54 0.89 2.76
CA ALA A 197 -10.36 1.97 1.80
C ALA A 197 -11.70 2.59 1.36
N ARG A 198 -12.74 1.76 1.13
CA ARG A 198 -14.10 2.27 0.85
C ARG A 198 -14.67 3.04 2.03
N ALA A 199 -14.44 2.58 3.26
CA ALA A 199 -14.81 3.34 4.46
C ALA A 199 -14.12 4.72 4.49
N GLY A 200 -12.86 4.79 4.05
CA GLY A 200 -12.11 6.03 3.88
C GLY A 200 -12.77 7.01 2.92
N LEU A 201 -13.43 6.53 1.86
CA LEU A 201 -14.16 7.40 0.94
C LEU A 201 -15.35 8.11 1.62
N PHE A 202 -16.04 7.46 2.55
CA PHE A 202 -17.06 8.11 3.39
C PHE A 202 -16.44 9.12 4.35
N TYR A 203 -15.27 8.80 4.92
CA TYR A 203 -14.53 9.72 5.79
C TYR A 203 -14.13 11.00 5.03
N ASP A 204 -13.60 10.88 3.81
CA ASP A 204 -13.25 12.00 2.96
C ASP A 204 -14.47 12.89 2.61
N GLN A 205 -15.65 12.27 2.48
CA GLN A 205 -16.93 12.97 2.31
C GLN A 205 -17.47 13.57 3.62
N LYS A 206 -16.76 13.45 4.74
CA LYS A 206 -17.19 13.86 6.10
C LYS A 206 -18.44 13.13 6.60
N LYS A 207 -18.79 11.99 6.00
CA LYS A 207 -19.88 11.09 6.43
C LYS A 207 -19.35 10.12 7.50
N TYR A 208 -19.02 10.67 8.68
CA TYR A 208 -18.26 9.93 9.70
C TYR A 208 -19.02 8.75 10.31
N ASP A 209 -20.37 8.81 10.40
CA ASP A 209 -21.16 7.67 10.88
C ASP A 209 -21.16 6.52 9.88
N ASP A 210 -21.27 6.81 8.58
CA ASP A 210 -21.19 5.80 7.52
C ASP A 210 -19.78 5.19 7.48
N ALA A 211 -18.75 6.04 7.51
CA ALA A 211 -17.35 5.59 7.56
C ALA A 211 -17.11 4.67 8.77
N ALA A 212 -17.61 5.04 9.95
CA ALA A 212 -17.43 4.23 11.16
C ALA A 212 -18.08 2.83 11.03
N ARG A 213 -19.27 2.74 10.40
CA ARG A 213 -19.94 1.44 10.16
C ARG A 213 -19.12 0.55 9.21
N GLU A 214 -18.67 1.13 8.11
CA GLU A 214 -17.89 0.40 7.09
C GLU A 214 -16.52 -0.03 7.63
N TYR A 215 -15.83 0.84 8.37
CA TYR A 215 -14.59 0.46 9.07
C TYR A 215 -14.84 -0.66 10.10
N ALA A 216 -15.93 -0.60 10.85
CA ALA A 216 -16.26 -1.65 11.81
C ALA A 216 -16.55 -2.98 11.11
N ALA A 217 -17.24 -2.97 9.96
CA ALA A 217 -17.46 -4.17 9.15
C ALA A 217 -16.13 -4.74 8.64
N ALA A 218 -15.22 -3.91 8.15
CA ALA A 218 -13.88 -4.34 7.74
C ALA A 218 -13.08 -4.97 8.89
N ALA A 219 -13.13 -4.36 10.09
CA ALA A 219 -12.46 -4.87 11.29
C ALA A 219 -13.01 -6.23 11.75
N GLN A 220 -14.30 -6.49 11.52
CA GLN A 220 -14.98 -7.74 11.90
C GLN A 220 -14.95 -8.80 10.81
N ALA A 221 -14.33 -8.55 9.66
CA ALA A 221 -14.28 -9.52 8.57
C ALA A 221 -13.69 -10.86 9.03
N THR A 222 -14.30 -11.97 8.62
CA THR A 222 -13.84 -13.32 8.97
C THR A 222 -12.56 -13.65 8.19
N THR A 223 -11.48 -13.94 8.90
CA THR A 223 -10.16 -14.33 8.34
C THR A 223 -9.58 -15.45 9.20
N ASP A 224 -8.56 -16.16 8.67
CA ASP A 224 -7.82 -17.13 9.48
C ASP A 224 -7.14 -16.38 10.66
N PRO A 225 -7.28 -16.86 11.90
CA PRO A 225 -6.61 -16.26 13.05
C PRO A 225 -5.07 -16.23 12.95
N LYS A 226 -4.48 -17.09 12.12
CA LYS A 226 -3.04 -17.14 11.88
C LYS A 226 -2.58 -16.19 10.77
N ASP A 227 -3.51 -15.56 10.04
CA ASP A 227 -3.22 -14.60 9.01
C ASP A 227 -2.86 -13.24 9.64
N THR A 228 -1.57 -13.04 9.90
CA THR A 228 -1.02 -11.83 10.51
C THR A 228 -1.26 -10.60 9.65
N ALA A 229 -1.23 -10.73 8.32
CA ALA A 229 -1.48 -9.64 7.39
C ALA A 229 -2.93 -9.15 7.50
N SER A 230 -3.91 -10.06 7.51
CA SER A 230 -5.32 -9.70 7.75
C SER A 230 -5.53 -9.11 9.15
N ALA A 231 -4.86 -9.62 10.16
CA ALA A 231 -4.95 -9.08 11.52
C ALA A 231 -4.45 -7.63 11.60
N ALA A 232 -3.35 -7.30 10.93
CA ALA A 232 -2.84 -5.92 10.84
C ALA A 232 -3.85 -5.00 10.14
N GLN A 233 -4.45 -5.43 9.02
CA GLN A 233 -5.45 -4.64 8.30
C GLN A 233 -6.73 -4.42 9.13
N LYS A 234 -7.15 -5.41 9.92
CA LYS A 234 -8.28 -5.26 10.85
C LYS A 234 -8.00 -4.23 11.93
N ARG A 235 -6.79 -4.26 12.54
CA ARG A 235 -6.39 -3.24 13.51
C ARG A 235 -6.37 -1.84 12.89
N ALA A 236 -5.88 -1.70 11.65
CA ALA A 236 -5.95 -0.44 10.92
C ALA A 236 -7.39 0.04 10.70
N ALA A 237 -8.32 -0.86 10.39
CA ALA A 237 -9.75 -0.54 10.28
C ALA A 237 -10.36 -0.12 11.63
N GLU A 238 -10.01 -0.77 12.75
CA GLU A 238 -10.42 -0.33 14.10
C GLU A 238 -9.95 1.09 14.40
N LEU A 239 -8.72 1.45 14.01
CA LEU A 239 -8.22 2.82 14.14
C LEU A 239 -9.01 3.80 13.25
N GLY A 240 -9.49 3.37 12.09
CA GLY A 240 -10.44 4.12 11.27
C GLY A 240 -11.72 4.44 12.02
N VAL A 241 -12.30 3.46 12.76
CA VAL A 241 -13.46 3.70 13.64
C VAL A 241 -13.11 4.72 14.72
N ALA A 242 -11.97 4.60 15.40
CA ALA A 242 -11.55 5.53 16.44
C ALA A 242 -11.46 6.97 15.91
N ARG A 243 -10.85 7.17 14.73
CA ARG A 243 -10.79 8.48 14.08
C ARG A 243 -12.19 9.06 13.77
N CYS A 244 -13.12 8.22 13.29
CA CYS A 244 -14.51 8.63 13.09
C CYS A 244 -15.18 9.06 14.41
N ARG A 245 -14.97 8.30 15.50
CA ARG A 245 -15.49 8.64 16.83
C ARG A 245 -14.95 9.98 17.33
N SER A 246 -13.69 10.27 17.14
CA SER A 246 -13.09 11.57 17.46
C SER A 246 -13.76 12.70 16.68
N ARG A 247 -14.02 12.52 15.38
CA ARG A 247 -14.71 13.51 14.52
C ARG A 247 -16.18 13.71 14.90
N LEU A 248 -16.82 12.70 15.48
CA LEU A 248 -18.20 12.75 15.97
C LEU A 248 -18.32 13.31 17.40
N GLY A 249 -17.24 13.80 18.00
CA GLY A 249 -17.24 14.34 19.36
C GLY A 249 -17.38 13.27 20.46
N LYS A 250 -16.93 12.05 20.17
CA LYS A 250 -16.95 10.89 21.09
C LYS A 250 -15.53 10.42 21.42
N PRO A 251 -14.69 11.28 22.01
CA PRO A 251 -13.28 10.98 22.26
C PRO A 251 -13.05 9.78 23.18
N ASP A 252 -13.89 9.58 24.19
CA ASP A 252 -13.73 8.45 25.13
C ASP A 252 -13.96 7.10 24.43
N GLU A 253 -14.92 7.04 23.48
CA GLU A 253 -15.10 5.84 22.65
C GLU A 253 -13.87 5.60 21.76
N ALA A 254 -13.28 6.66 21.22
CA ALA A 254 -12.08 6.57 20.40
C ALA A 254 -10.88 6.05 21.20
N VAL A 255 -10.66 6.58 22.41
CA VAL A 255 -9.59 6.13 23.32
C VAL A 255 -9.74 4.65 23.64
N ALA A 256 -10.94 4.20 24.02
CA ALA A 256 -11.19 2.79 24.34
C ALA A 256 -10.88 1.83 23.16
N ILE A 257 -11.11 2.27 21.91
CA ILE A 257 -10.75 1.52 20.72
C ILE A 257 -9.23 1.49 20.56
N VAL A 258 -8.57 2.64 20.69
CA VAL A 258 -7.11 2.74 20.54
C VAL A 258 -6.39 1.88 21.59
N ASP A 259 -6.80 1.94 22.85
CA ASP A 259 -6.22 1.15 23.94
C ASP A 259 -6.29 -0.35 23.65
N ARG A 260 -7.43 -0.82 23.11
CA ARG A 260 -7.59 -2.21 22.69
C ARG A 260 -6.64 -2.59 21.54
N VAL A 261 -6.48 -1.72 20.55
CA VAL A 261 -5.55 -1.95 19.44
C VAL A 261 -4.11 -1.99 19.94
N LEU A 262 -3.71 -1.06 20.80
CA LEU A 262 -2.38 -1.02 21.40
C LEU A 262 -2.10 -2.31 22.20
N ALA A 263 -3.06 -2.77 23.01
CA ALA A 263 -2.93 -4.00 23.79
C ALA A 263 -2.81 -5.28 22.93
N ALA A 264 -3.38 -5.25 21.71
CA ALA A 264 -3.37 -6.37 20.76
C ALA A 264 -2.18 -6.33 19.77
N SER A 265 -1.35 -5.26 19.81
CA SER A 265 -0.23 -5.07 18.87
C SER A 265 1.08 -5.49 19.51
N GLY A 266 1.94 -6.17 18.72
CA GLY A 266 3.31 -6.47 19.12
C GLY A 266 4.24 -5.25 19.00
N ALA A 267 5.38 -5.31 19.69
CA ALA A 267 6.38 -4.23 19.62
C ALA A 267 6.92 -3.97 18.19
N ASP A 268 6.87 -4.97 17.34
CA ASP A 268 7.34 -4.89 15.95
C ASP A 268 6.28 -4.35 14.98
N ASP A 269 5.02 -4.21 15.41
CA ASP A 269 3.91 -3.65 14.61
C ASP A 269 4.02 -2.11 14.48
N THR A 270 5.20 -1.62 14.13
CA THR A 270 5.54 -0.18 14.20
C THR A 270 4.62 0.73 13.39
N GLU A 271 4.07 0.24 12.28
CA GLU A 271 3.09 0.99 11.46
C GLU A 271 1.75 1.13 12.20
N VAL A 272 1.23 0.04 12.75
CA VAL A 272 -0.03 0.03 13.52
C VAL A 272 0.12 0.88 14.79
N LEU A 273 1.24 0.74 15.50
CA LEU A 273 1.52 1.52 16.71
C LEU A 273 1.59 3.02 16.41
N GLY A 274 2.29 3.42 15.33
CA GLY A 274 2.33 4.82 14.90
C GLY A 274 0.94 5.37 14.56
N ALA A 275 0.13 4.60 13.82
CA ALA A 275 -1.25 4.99 13.50
C ALA A 275 -2.14 5.05 14.76
N ALA A 276 -1.95 4.16 15.73
CA ALA A 276 -2.70 4.12 16.99
C ALA A 276 -2.41 5.36 17.84
N TYR A 277 -1.15 5.75 17.99
CA TYR A 277 -0.80 6.95 18.74
C TYR A 277 -1.23 8.24 18.02
N ASN A 278 -1.26 8.28 16.68
CA ASN A 278 -1.88 9.39 15.96
C ASN A 278 -3.39 9.46 16.24
N ALA A 279 -4.10 8.32 16.22
CA ALA A 279 -5.53 8.28 16.54
C ALA A 279 -5.81 8.66 18.02
N LEU A 280 -4.91 8.30 18.94
CA LEU A 280 -4.96 8.73 20.33
C LEU A 280 -4.81 10.25 20.44
N GLY A 281 -3.83 10.83 19.75
CA GLY A 281 -3.65 12.28 19.68
C GLY A 281 -4.88 12.99 19.14
N ASP A 282 -5.51 12.47 18.07
CA ASP A 282 -6.77 13.00 17.54
C ASP A 282 -7.90 12.95 18.58
N ALA A 283 -8.03 11.86 19.34
CA ALA A 283 -9.03 11.72 20.40
C ALA A 283 -8.78 12.70 21.54
N MET A 284 -7.53 12.86 21.97
CA MET A 284 -7.15 13.82 23.02
C MET A 284 -7.42 15.26 22.59
N ARG A 285 -7.13 15.62 21.33
CA ARG A 285 -7.50 16.94 20.75
C ARG A 285 -9.00 17.15 20.78
N ALA A 286 -9.78 16.15 20.38
CA ALA A 286 -11.25 16.22 20.39
C ALA A 286 -11.81 16.38 21.81
N ALA A 287 -11.12 15.84 22.83
CA ALA A 287 -11.43 16.02 24.24
C ALA A 287 -10.94 17.36 24.84
N GLY A 288 -10.24 18.19 24.06
CA GLY A 288 -9.63 19.44 24.54
C GLY A 288 -8.38 19.23 25.42
N LYS A 289 -7.82 18.02 25.45
CA LYS A 289 -6.63 17.64 26.23
C LYS A 289 -5.36 17.81 25.40
N ASP A 290 -5.01 19.06 25.07
CA ASP A 290 -3.92 19.38 24.14
C ASP A 290 -2.55 18.82 24.60
N GLN A 291 -2.27 18.78 25.91
CA GLN A 291 -1.00 18.25 26.45
C GLN A 291 -0.89 16.72 26.23
N ASP A 292 -1.97 15.98 26.48
CA ASP A 292 -2.01 14.54 26.24
C ASP A 292 -1.91 14.23 24.75
N ALA A 293 -2.52 15.06 23.88
CA ALA A 293 -2.37 14.95 22.44
C ALA A 293 -0.91 15.15 21.99
N ILE A 294 -0.21 16.15 22.53
CA ILE A 294 1.22 16.37 22.25
C ILE A 294 2.04 15.15 22.65
N ILE A 295 1.78 14.54 23.81
CA ILE A 295 2.49 13.33 24.24
C ILE A 295 2.26 12.17 23.26
N ALA A 296 1.02 11.97 22.83
CA ALA A 296 0.69 10.91 21.85
C ALA A 296 1.42 11.12 20.52
N TYR A 297 1.42 12.33 19.94
CA TYR A 297 2.13 12.61 18.70
C TYR A 297 3.65 12.55 18.85
N LEU A 298 4.22 12.98 19.99
CA LEU A 298 5.64 12.81 20.29
C LEU A 298 6.03 11.33 20.38
N THR A 299 5.14 10.47 20.87
CA THR A 299 5.39 9.02 20.88
C THR A 299 5.54 8.47 19.46
N VAL A 300 4.77 8.99 18.49
CA VAL A 300 4.97 8.64 17.07
C VAL A 300 6.31 9.15 16.56
N ASP A 301 6.62 10.43 16.79
CA ASP A 301 7.85 11.05 16.26
C ASP A 301 9.13 10.41 16.81
N LEU A 302 9.14 10.07 18.09
CA LEU A 302 10.36 9.63 18.81
C LEU A 302 10.50 8.11 18.88
N VAL A 303 9.39 7.37 18.94
CA VAL A 303 9.41 5.92 19.22
C VAL A 303 8.92 5.11 18.02
N HIS A 304 7.81 5.49 17.39
CA HIS A 304 7.16 4.74 16.29
C HIS A 304 7.33 5.43 14.93
N ASN A 305 8.52 5.92 14.65
CA ASN A 305 8.83 6.81 13.52
C ASN A 305 9.21 6.11 12.21
N LYS A 306 9.07 4.79 12.12
CA LYS A 306 9.47 4.02 10.93
C LYS A 306 8.52 4.19 9.74
N ALA A 307 7.24 4.53 9.99
CA ALA A 307 6.26 4.77 8.94
C ALA A 307 6.23 6.27 8.58
N PRO A 308 6.71 6.67 7.37
CA PRO A 308 6.85 8.08 6.99
C PRO A 308 5.55 8.87 7.09
N GLU A 309 4.42 8.31 6.63
CA GLU A 309 3.12 8.98 6.67
C GLU A 309 2.65 9.22 8.10
N ASN A 310 2.81 8.26 9.01
CA ASN A 310 2.42 8.42 10.41
C ASN A 310 3.26 9.50 11.10
N ARG A 311 4.57 9.53 10.84
CA ARG A 311 5.45 10.53 11.40
C ARG A 311 5.16 11.93 10.86
N ALA A 312 4.92 12.05 9.56
CA ALA A 312 4.55 13.32 8.93
C ALA A 312 3.22 13.87 9.51
N GLU A 313 2.23 13.00 9.73
CA GLU A 313 0.97 13.34 10.40
C GLU A 313 1.21 13.86 11.82
N ALA A 314 2.02 13.16 12.60
CA ALA A 314 2.34 13.55 13.97
C ALA A 314 3.05 14.92 14.01
N LEU A 315 4.06 15.12 13.17
CA LEU A 315 4.77 16.41 13.09
C LEU A 315 3.84 17.57 12.72
N PHE A 316 2.95 17.36 11.74
CA PHE A 316 1.94 18.37 11.39
C PHE A 316 1.06 18.76 12.59
N ASN A 317 0.54 17.76 13.31
CA ASN A 317 -0.31 17.99 14.47
C ASN A 317 0.47 18.65 15.63
N LEU A 318 1.73 18.32 15.82
CA LEU A 318 2.60 18.97 16.80
C LEU A 318 2.81 20.44 16.47
N VAL A 319 3.05 20.80 15.19
CA VAL A 319 3.15 22.20 14.76
C VAL A 319 1.90 22.96 15.15
N GLU A 320 0.70 22.45 14.83
CA GLU A 320 -0.57 23.13 15.16
C GLU A 320 -0.76 23.32 16.66
N LEU A 321 -0.45 22.29 17.46
CA LEU A 321 -0.63 22.35 18.91
C LEU A 321 0.40 23.28 19.57
N TRP A 322 1.64 23.31 19.13
CA TRP A 322 2.66 24.20 19.67
C TRP A 322 2.46 25.65 19.24
N ASP A 323 1.97 25.91 18.01
CA ASP A 323 1.53 27.24 17.58
C ASP A 323 0.38 27.76 18.49
N LYS A 324 -0.63 26.91 18.74
CA LYS A 324 -1.74 27.21 19.65
C LYS A 324 -1.27 27.45 21.08
N GLY A 325 -0.34 26.62 21.56
CA GLY A 325 0.22 26.66 22.92
C GLY A 325 1.30 27.73 23.13
N LYS A 326 1.53 28.61 22.13
CA LYS A 326 2.54 29.70 22.18
C LYS A 326 3.96 29.18 22.44
N SER A 327 4.33 28.05 21.81
CA SER A 327 5.66 27.46 21.84
C SER A 327 6.32 27.54 20.43
N PRO A 328 6.61 28.74 19.92
CA PRO A 328 6.96 28.95 18.51
C PRO A 328 8.27 28.25 18.09
N GLN A 329 9.22 28.13 19.03
CA GLN A 329 10.48 27.44 18.73
C GLN A 329 10.24 25.97 18.43
N ARG A 330 9.45 25.25 19.25
CA ARG A 330 9.12 23.83 19.02
C ARG A 330 8.29 23.65 17.75
N ALA A 331 7.34 24.56 17.50
CA ALA A 331 6.54 24.54 16.29
C ALA A 331 7.44 24.67 15.05
N GLU A 332 8.46 25.56 15.08
CA GLU A 332 9.37 25.75 13.96
C GLU A 332 10.30 24.53 13.76
N GLU A 333 10.81 23.92 14.82
CA GLU A 333 11.62 22.71 14.75
C GLU A 333 10.83 21.55 14.08
N ALA A 334 9.59 21.32 14.51
CA ALA A 334 8.73 20.29 13.90
C ALA A 334 8.36 20.63 12.45
N ARG A 335 8.15 21.90 12.14
CA ARG A 335 7.89 22.40 10.78
C ARG A 335 9.04 22.08 9.85
N GLN A 336 10.26 22.45 10.25
CA GLN A 336 11.47 22.18 9.47
C GLN A 336 11.67 20.69 9.28
N GLN A 337 11.49 19.89 10.30
CA GLN A 337 11.60 18.44 10.22
C GLN A 337 10.58 17.84 9.24
N LEU A 338 9.30 18.27 9.29
CA LEU A 338 8.27 17.84 8.35
C LEU A 338 8.61 18.22 6.91
N LEU A 339 8.99 19.47 6.67
CA LEU A 339 9.26 19.97 5.32
C LEU A 339 10.55 19.41 4.70
N GLN A 340 11.58 19.11 5.51
CA GLN A 340 12.83 18.55 5.04
C GLN A 340 12.77 17.04 4.83
N ALA A 341 12.18 16.31 5.78
CA ALA A 341 12.17 14.85 5.74
C ALA A 341 11.01 14.27 4.93
N TYR A 342 9.89 15.00 4.83
CA TYR A 342 8.63 14.49 4.24
C TYR A 342 7.95 15.51 3.30
N PRO A 343 8.69 16.17 2.38
CA PRO A 343 8.18 17.28 1.56
C PRO A 343 7.01 16.87 0.66
N ASP A 344 6.98 15.62 0.24
CA ASP A 344 5.97 15.09 -0.68
C ASP A 344 4.67 14.62 -0.01
N THR A 345 4.59 14.68 1.33
CA THR A 345 3.39 14.26 2.05
C THR A 345 2.27 15.29 1.99
N VAL A 346 1.03 14.82 2.12
CA VAL A 346 -0.14 15.70 2.27
C VAL A 346 -0.01 16.64 3.46
N TRP A 347 0.71 16.23 4.49
CA TRP A 347 0.90 16.98 5.73
C TRP A 347 1.85 18.17 5.55
N ALA A 348 2.97 17.98 4.87
CA ALA A 348 3.89 19.07 4.53
C ALA A 348 3.18 20.14 3.70
N ARG A 349 2.35 19.73 2.75
CA ARG A 349 1.62 20.68 1.88
C ARG A 349 0.49 21.40 2.61
N LYS A 350 -0.25 20.71 3.48
CA LYS A 350 -1.23 21.38 4.36
C LYS A 350 -0.58 22.46 5.20
N LEU A 351 0.68 22.22 5.61
CA LEU A 351 1.45 23.17 6.40
C LEU A 351 1.93 24.37 5.57
N ALA A 352 2.31 24.12 4.31
CA ALA A 352 2.77 25.15 3.36
C ALA A 352 1.62 25.99 2.77
N ALA A 353 0.37 25.48 2.82
CA ALA A 353 -0.78 26.19 2.31
C ALA A 353 -1.06 27.47 3.15
N PRO A 354 -1.42 28.60 2.53
CA PRO A 354 -1.75 29.81 3.27
C PRO A 354 -2.93 29.54 4.20
N LYS A 355 -2.80 29.89 5.48
CA LYS A 355 -3.88 29.79 6.47
C LYS A 355 -5.02 30.71 6.04
N GLY A 356 -6.09 30.18 5.42
CA GLY A 356 -7.28 30.94 5.07
C GLY A 356 -7.85 30.76 3.65
N SER A 357 -7.47 29.71 2.92
CA SER A 357 -8.13 29.36 1.64
C SER A 357 -9.20 28.30 1.82
#